data_16011dad7a3f4709cd8860a00ddefcaa
#
_entry.id   16011dad7a3f4709cd8860a00ddefcaa
#
_cell.length_a   1.000
_cell.length_b   1.000
_cell.length_c   1.000
_cell.angle_alpha   90.00
_cell.angle_beta   90.00
_cell.angle_gamma   90.00
#
_symmetry.space_group_name_H-M   'P 1'
#
loop_
_entity.id
_entity.type
_entity.pdbx_description
1 polymer ?
#
loop_
_entity_poly.entity_id
_entity_poly.type
_entity_poly.pdbx_seq_one_letter_code
_entity_poly.pdbx_strand_id
1 'polypeptide(L)'
;MSKRLTLNFLVILIACLIWFTPVVWVVSLSFQPNELLQKTTTNFLFGFFPIPFTVENYIKMWRSNFNLWVMNSLIVALCATFFTTVFCSMAGYAFARIDFFGRKFIYPLVLAGLMIPGELLFIPLFTQFSSLGLNNTHTGLFLPKLAIPFGVFIMTQYFKGVPKEVEEASIIDGANRLQIFTRIMLPLALPAIFTVAIVNFGGAWNDYVWPLVSASEQHMRTLQVGMSLQLGNRLSMYMGTSLAGIIISTIPTIFLLVYFQKYLLRGFAIGTK
;
A
#
# COMPACT_ATOMS: atom_id res chain seq x y z
N MET A 1 -34.28 1.54 -24.77
CA MET A 1 -32.89 1.42 -24.29
C MET A 1 -32.39 2.69 -23.57
N SER A 2 -32.75 3.90 -24.00
CA SER A 2 -32.27 5.18 -23.41
C SER A 2 -32.68 5.43 -21.95
N LYS A 3 -33.97 5.21 -21.58
CA LYS A 3 -34.46 5.48 -20.22
C LYS A 3 -33.78 4.65 -19.10
N ARG A 4 -33.46 3.39 -19.38
CA ARG A 4 -32.71 2.53 -18.41
C ARG A 4 -31.26 2.97 -18.25
N LEU A 5 -30.61 3.42 -19.33
CA LEU A 5 -29.25 3.96 -19.29
C LEU A 5 -29.20 5.27 -18.47
N THR A 6 -30.19 6.15 -18.64
CA THR A 6 -30.31 7.39 -17.87
C THR A 6 -30.56 7.11 -16.38
N LEU A 7 -31.43 6.15 -16.06
CA LEU A 7 -31.70 5.78 -14.67
C LEU A 7 -30.43 5.19 -14.00
N ASN A 8 -29.75 4.27 -14.67
CA ASN A 8 -28.48 3.70 -14.15
C ASN A 8 -27.40 4.76 -13.94
N PHE A 9 -27.28 5.71 -14.88
CA PHE A 9 -26.35 6.84 -14.72
C PHE A 9 -26.68 7.70 -13.51
N LEU A 10 -27.97 8.03 -13.30
CA LEU A 10 -28.45 8.79 -12.15
C LEU A 10 -28.15 8.06 -10.82
N VAL A 11 -28.40 6.76 -10.75
CA VAL A 11 -28.13 5.95 -9.55
C VAL A 11 -26.62 5.93 -9.25
N ILE A 12 -25.77 5.73 -10.27
CA ILE A 12 -24.33 5.75 -10.11
C ILE A 12 -23.86 7.15 -9.65
N LEU A 13 -24.37 8.21 -10.24
CA LEU A 13 -24.04 9.59 -9.87
C LEU A 13 -24.38 9.88 -8.41
N ILE A 14 -25.60 9.53 -7.96
CA ILE A 14 -26.05 9.69 -6.58
C ILE A 14 -25.15 8.88 -5.63
N ALA A 15 -24.87 7.62 -5.96
CA ALA A 15 -23.96 6.80 -5.17
C ALA A 15 -22.58 7.45 -5.04
N CYS A 16 -22.00 7.93 -6.15
CA CYS A 16 -20.73 8.65 -6.14
C CYS A 16 -20.78 9.90 -5.24
N LEU A 17 -21.83 10.72 -5.35
CA LEU A 17 -21.98 11.92 -4.52
C LEU A 17 -22.04 11.58 -3.03
N ILE A 18 -22.80 10.53 -2.65
CA ILE A 18 -22.88 10.07 -1.26
C ILE A 18 -21.50 9.62 -0.76
N TRP A 19 -20.75 8.85 -1.57
CA TRP A 19 -19.42 8.34 -1.20
C TRP A 19 -18.36 9.46 -1.11
N PHE A 20 -18.45 10.48 -1.96
CA PHE A 20 -17.50 11.60 -1.93
C PHE A 20 -17.82 12.64 -0.86
N THR A 21 -19.07 12.69 -0.36
CA THR A 21 -19.49 13.65 0.67
C THR A 21 -18.56 13.71 1.89
N PRO A 22 -18.22 12.59 2.57
CA PRO A 22 -17.32 12.66 3.73
C PRO A 22 -15.90 13.12 3.35
N VAL A 23 -15.43 12.78 2.17
CA VAL A 23 -14.09 13.20 1.70
C VAL A 23 -14.07 14.71 1.49
N VAL A 24 -15.05 15.25 0.77
CA VAL A 24 -15.19 16.70 0.53
C VAL A 24 -15.31 17.45 1.86
N TRP A 25 -16.07 16.91 2.81
CA TRP A 25 -16.24 17.50 4.14
C TRP A 25 -14.92 17.57 4.91
N VAL A 26 -14.13 16.47 4.95
CA VAL A 26 -12.81 16.43 5.60
C VAL A 26 -11.84 17.40 4.94
N VAL A 27 -11.84 17.46 3.59
CA VAL A 27 -11.01 18.42 2.83
C VAL A 27 -11.40 19.86 3.19
N SER A 28 -12.68 20.16 3.22
CA SER A 28 -13.17 21.50 3.56
C SER A 28 -12.77 21.91 4.99
N LEU A 29 -12.95 21.02 5.97
CA LEU A 29 -12.54 21.27 7.36
C LEU A 29 -11.04 21.53 7.52
N SER A 30 -10.19 20.89 6.71
CA SER A 30 -8.74 21.10 6.77
C SER A 30 -8.31 22.53 6.43
N PHE A 31 -9.15 23.27 5.70
CA PHE A 31 -8.94 24.68 5.35
C PHE A 31 -9.62 25.66 6.31
N GLN A 32 -10.19 25.17 7.41
CA GLN A 32 -10.79 26.05 8.43
C GLN A 32 -9.82 26.28 9.59
N PRO A 33 -9.81 27.50 10.20
CA PRO A 33 -9.05 27.78 11.41
C PRO A 33 -9.44 26.85 12.56
N ASN A 34 -8.47 26.37 13.33
CA ASN A 34 -8.72 25.45 14.45
C ASN A 34 -9.70 26.01 15.49
N GLU A 35 -9.70 27.32 15.71
CA GLU A 35 -10.58 28.01 16.67
C GLU A 35 -12.08 27.90 16.29
N LEU A 36 -12.36 27.80 14.99
CA LEU A 36 -13.72 27.66 14.48
C LEU A 36 -14.19 26.21 14.42
N LEU A 37 -13.27 25.26 14.28
CA LEU A 37 -13.62 23.84 14.12
C LEU A 37 -14.39 23.29 15.33
N GLN A 38 -14.11 23.77 16.53
CA GLN A 38 -14.87 23.41 17.73
C GLN A 38 -16.34 23.83 17.66
N LYS A 39 -16.62 24.97 16.99
CA LYS A 39 -17.99 25.49 16.78
C LYS A 39 -18.66 24.84 15.58
N THR A 40 -17.89 24.50 14.55
CA THR A 40 -18.38 23.97 13.26
C THR A 40 -18.75 22.49 13.35
N THR A 41 -18.11 21.70 14.19
CA THR A 41 -18.43 20.27 14.37
C THR A 41 -19.85 20.05 14.93
N THR A 42 -20.48 21.07 15.49
CA THR A 42 -21.89 21.01 15.93
C THR A 42 -22.89 21.17 14.78
N ASN A 43 -22.47 21.74 13.64
CA ASN A 43 -23.33 21.96 12.47
C ASN A 43 -22.68 21.37 11.21
N PHE A 44 -23.12 20.20 10.83
CA PHE A 44 -22.58 19.44 9.68
C PHE A 44 -22.51 20.26 8.38
N LEU A 45 -23.52 21.08 8.10
CA LEU A 45 -23.59 21.90 6.88
C LEU A 45 -22.52 22.99 6.81
N PHE A 46 -22.11 23.57 7.92
CA PHE A 46 -21.05 24.60 7.95
C PHE A 46 -19.66 23.99 7.62
N GLY A 47 -19.48 22.69 7.82
CA GLY A 47 -18.25 22.01 7.48
C GLY A 47 -17.93 21.98 5.99
N PHE A 48 -18.92 22.17 5.10
CA PHE A 48 -18.68 22.17 3.65
C PHE A 48 -18.14 23.50 3.11
N PHE A 49 -18.23 24.58 3.87
CA PHE A 49 -17.85 25.92 3.43
C PHE A 49 -16.74 26.47 4.35
N PRO A 50 -15.45 26.40 3.93
CA PRO A 50 -14.33 26.84 4.76
C PRO A 50 -14.23 28.37 4.77
N ILE A 51 -15.11 29.03 5.53
CA ILE A 51 -15.11 30.49 5.68
C ILE A 51 -14.90 30.83 7.15
N PRO A 52 -13.82 31.54 7.52
CA PRO A 52 -12.70 31.98 6.66
C PRO A 52 -11.77 30.83 6.23
N PHE A 53 -11.28 30.93 5.00
CA PHE A 53 -10.32 29.97 4.42
C PHE A 53 -8.91 30.20 4.98
N THR A 54 -8.20 29.14 5.36
CA THR A 54 -6.81 29.22 5.80
C THR A 54 -5.99 28.03 5.29
N VAL A 55 -4.73 28.28 4.97
CA VAL A 55 -3.71 27.24 4.67
C VAL A 55 -2.77 27.00 5.85
N GLU A 56 -2.99 27.69 6.97
CA GLU A 56 -2.13 27.67 8.14
C GLU A 56 -2.00 26.25 8.74
N ASN A 57 -3.06 25.45 8.66
CA ASN A 57 -3.07 24.07 9.11
C ASN A 57 -2.01 23.22 8.40
N TYR A 58 -1.86 23.40 7.09
CA TYR A 58 -0.86 22.71 6.27
C TYR A 58 0.56 23.18 6.61
N ILE A 59 0.74 24.48 6.83
CA ILE A 59 2.03 25.07 7.25
C ILE A 59 2.43 24.55 8.64
N LYS A 60 1.51 24.55 9.60
CA LYS A 60 1.73 24.03 10.95
C LYS A 60 2.07 22.55 10.94
N MET A 61 1.36 21.76 10.12
CA MET A 61 1.64 20.33 9.96
C MET A 61 3.04 20.10 9.40
N TRP A 62 3.44 20.84 8.35
CA TRP A 62 4.75 20.69 7.73
C TRP A 62 5.92 21.10 8.64
N ARG A 63 5.72 22.06 9.52
CA ARG A 63 6.69 22.50 10.53
C ARG A 63 6.82 21.55 11.72
N SER A 64 5.91 20.60 11.87
CA SER A 64 6.01 19.54 12.88
C SER A 64 6.94 18.41 12.42
N ASN A 65 7.00 17.30 13.16
CA ASN A 65 7.76 16.11 12.74
C ASN A 65 7.11 15.34 11.56
N PHE A 66 6.10 15.90 10.92
CA PHE A 66 5.34 15.29 9.85
C PHE A 66 6.22 14.91 8.65
N ASN A 67 7.11 15.80 8.24
CA ASN A 67 8.08 15.55 7.17
C ASN A 67 8.96 14.34 7.46
N LEU A 68 9.41 14.17 8.70
CA LEU A 68 10.20 13.01 9.13
C LEU A 68 9.37 11.72 9.05
N TRP A 69 8.11 11.75 9.52
CA TRP A 69 7.22 10.59 9.44
C TRP A 69 6.90 10.19 8.00
N VAL A 70 6.71 11.18 7.11
CA VAL A 70 6.54 10.95 5.67
C VAL A 70 7.78 10.27 5.09
N MET A 71 8.98 10.76 5.40
CA MET A 71 10.24 10.18 4.93
C MET A 71 10.43 8.75 5.42
N ASN A 72 10.17 8.49 6.71
CA ASN A 72 10.25 7.13 7.26
C ASN A 72 9.27 6.20 6.54
N SER A 73 8.01 6.61 6.36
CA SER A 73 7.02 5.81 5.64
C SER A 73 7.42 5.56 4.18
N LEU A 74 7.98 6.57 3.49
CA LEU A 74 8.47 6.39 2.11
C LEU A 74 9.61 5.39 2.05
N ILE A 75 10.61 5.50 2.92
CA ILE A 75 11.75 4.58 2.98
C ILE A 75 11.24 3.15 3.21
N VAL A 76 10.38 2.96 4.23
CA VAL A 76 9.83 1.65 4.57
C VAL A 76 9.00 1.07 3.42
N ALA A 77 8.09 1.87 2.84
CA ALA A 77 7.22 1.41 1.77
C ALA A 77 7.99 1.12 0.47
N LEU A 78 8.96 1.95 0.11
CA LEU A 78 9.78 1.75 -1.10
C LEU A 78 10.70 0.53 -0.94
N CYS A 79 11.41 0.40 0.20
CA CYS A 79 12.27 -0.75 0.46
C CYS A 79 11.45 -2.06 0.51
N ALA A 80 10.34 -2.07 1.26
CA ALA A 80 9.45 -3.23 1.30
C ALA A 80 8.99 -3.61 -0.11
N THR A 81 8.51 -2.65 -0.90
CA THR A 81 7.99 -2.88 -2.25
C THR A 81 9.06 -3.41 -3.18
N PHE A 82 10.23 -2.79 -3.20
CA PHE A 82 11.33 -3.20 -4.08
C PHE A 82 11.77 -4.63 -3.79
N PHE A 83 12.15 -4.93 -2.54
CA PHE A 83 12.64 -6.26 -2.20
C PHE A 83 11.56 -7.34 -2.33
N THR A 84 10.32 -7.07 -1.88
CA THR A 84 9.21 -8.01 -2.06
C THR A 84 8.97 -8.32 -3.53
N THR A 85 8.95 -7.31 -4.38
CA THR A 85 8.70 -7.50 -5.81
C THR A 85 9.79 -8.34 -6.46
N VAL A 86 11.06 -8.10 -6.10
CA VAL A 86 12.19 -8.90 -6.56
C VAL A 86 12.06 -10.35 -6.10
N PHE A 87 11.86 -10.58 -4.80
CA PHE A 87 11.78 -11.93 -4.24
C PHE A 87 10.55 -12.70 -4.74
N CYS A 88 9.39 -12.04 -4.84
CA CYS A 88 8.19 -12.67 -5.39
C CYS A 88 8.36 -13.03 -6.87
N SER A 89 9.05 -12.18 -7.65
CA SER A 89 9.33 -12.48 -9.07
C SER A 89 10.26 -13.67 -9.22
N MET A 90 11.33 -13.72 -8.44
CA MET A 90 12.27 -14.84 -8.46
C MET A 90 11.60 -16.15 -8.00
N ALA A 91 10.89 -16.12 -6.88
CA ALA A 91 10.18 -17.29 -6.36
C ALA A 91 9.05 -17.72 -7.31
N GLY A 92 8.27 -16.78 -7.85
CA GLY A 92 7.20 -17.06 -8.80
C GLY A 92 7.72 -17.72 -10.08
N TYR A 93 8.85 -17.24 -10.63
CA TYR A 93 9.50 -17.86 -11.78
C TYR A 93 10.01 -19.28 -11.45
N ALA A 94 10.68 -19.44 -10.31
CA ALA A 94 11.15 -20.75 -9.87
C ALA A 94 9.99 -21.76 -9.74
N PHE A 95 8.91 -21.38 -9.06
CA PHE A 95 7.74 -22.25 -8.92
C PHE A 95 6.96 -22.49 -10.22
N ALA A 96 7.03 -21.59 -11.18
CA ALA A 96 6.33 -21.76 -12.46
C ALA A 96 7.12 -22.60 -13.46
N ARG A 97 8.46 -22.40 -13.54
CA ARG A 97 9.27 -22.82 -14.68
C ARG A 97 10.44 -23.74 -14.35
N ILE A 98 10.91 -23.74 -13.10
CA ILE A 98 12.05 -24.58 -12.73
C ILE A 98 11.56 -25.84 -12.04
N ASP A 99 12.01 -26.98 -12.53
CA ASP A 99 11.82 -28.25 -11.84
C ASP A 99 12.95 -28.44 -10.83
N PHE A 100 12.59 -28.43 -9.55
CA PHE A 100 13.50 -28.71 -8.44
C PHE A 100 12.87 -29.65 -7.42
N PHE A 101 13.74 -30.34 -6.68
CA PHE A 101 13.29 -31.28 -5.64
C PHE A 101 12.45 -30.55 -4.58
N GLY A 102 11.28 -31.12 -4.22
CA GLY A 102 10.39 -30.55 -3.19
C GLY A 102 9.43 -29.47 -3.67
N ARG A 103 9.49 -29.00 -4.93
CA ARG A 103 8.58 -27.96 -5.49
C ARG A 103 7.10 -28.23 -5.18
N LYS A 104 6.68 -29.50 -5.31
CA LYS A 104 5.28 -29.92 -5.09
C LYS A 104 4.82 -29.76 -3.63
N PHE A 105 5.74 -29.75 -2.69
CA PHE A 105 5.47 -29.57 -1.25
C PHE A 105 5.72 -28.12 -0.81
N ILE A 106 6.78 -27.49 -1.28
CA ILE A 106 7.17 -26.14 -0.86
C ILE A 106 6.16 -25.10 -1.37
N TYR A 107 5.68 -25.23 -2.61
CA TYR A 107 4.71 -24.25 -3.14
C TYR A 107 3.39 -24.20 -2.36
N PRO A 108 2.71 -25.35 -2.08
CA PRO A 108 1.54 -25.34 -1.21
C PRO A 108 1.84 -24.83 0.20
N LEU A 109 3.01 -25.11 0.77
CA LEU A 109 3.42 -24.61 2.08
C LEU A 109 3.55 -23.09 2.08
N VAL A 110 4.12 -22.49 1.02
CA VAL A 110 4.15 -21.04 0.85
C VAL A 110 2.72 -20.48 0.77
N LEU A 111 1.82 -21.14 0.03
CA LEU A 111 0.42 -20.71 -0.07
C LEU A 111 -0.36 -20.88 1.24
N ALA A 112 -0.01 -21.87 2.06
CA ALA A 112 -0.60 -22.01 3.40
C ALA A 112 -0.32 -20.78 4.29
N GLY A 113 0.75 -20.03 4.01
CA GLY A 113 1.00 -18.75 4.66
C GLY A 113 -0.09 -17.70 4.44
N LEU A 114 -0.91 -17.82 3.39
CA LEU A 114 -2.09 -16.96 3.19
C LEU A 114 -3.20 -17.19 4.23
N MET A 115 -3.21 -18.37 4.86
CA MET A 115 -4.22 -18.72 5.86
C MET A 115 -3.87 -18.21 7.26
N ILE A 116 -2.63 -17.76 7.47
CA ILE A 116 -2.16 -17.28 8.76
C ILE A 116 -2.45 -15.78 8.85
N PRO A 117 -3.34 -15.33 9.75
CA PRO A 117 -3.53 -13.90 9.98
C PRO A 117 -2.22 -13.26 10.45
N GLY A 118 -1.81 -12.17 9.79
CA GLY A 118 -0.55 -11.49 10.09
C GLY A 118 -0.45 -11.01 11.54
N GLU A 119 -1.59 -10.68 12.15
CA GLU A 119 -1.69 -10.19 13.52
C GLU A 119 -1.20 -11.21 14.54
N LEU A 120 -1.34 -12.50 14.27
CA LEU A 120 -0.85 -13.57 15.15
C LEU A 120 0.68 -13.61 15.24
N LEU A 121 1.35 -13.06 14.24
CA LEU A 121 2.82 -13.05 14.17
C LEU A 121 3.44 -11.84 14.86
N PHE A 122 2.67 -10.84 15.29
CA PHE A 122 3.22 -9.61 15.85
C PHE A 122 4.04 -9.84 17.13
N ILE A 123 3.54 -10.60 18.08
CA ILE A 123 4.25 -10.86 19.33
C ILE A 123 5.55 -11.67 19.11
N PRO A 124 5.53 -12.81 18.40
CA PRO A 124 6.75 -13.55 18.08
C PRO A 124 7.77 -12.72 17.30
N LEU A 125 7.33 -11.97 16.29
CA LEU A 125 8.21 -11.10 15.51
C LEU A 125 8.81 -9.98 16.36
N PHE A 126 8.00 -9.32 17.18
CA PHE A 126 8.50 -8.26 18.07
C PHE A 126 9.58 -8.80 19.01
N THR A 127 9.36 -9.95 19.65
CA THR A 127 10.35 -10.58 20.54
C THR A 127 11.65 -10.90 19.79
N GLN A 128 11.55 -11.48 18.60
CA GLN A 128 12.70 -11.82 17.77
C GLN A 128 13.45 -10.58 17.28
N PHE A 129 12.75 -9.56 16.81
CA PHE A 129 13.36 -8.31 16.31
C PHE A 129 13.98 -7.50 17.45
N SER A 130 13.37 -7.53 18.65
CA SER A 130 13.94 -6.94 19.87
C SER A 130 15.27 -7.59 20.23
N SER A 131 15.34 -8.93 20.21
CA SER A 131 16.58 -9.66 20.55
C SER A 131 17.70 -9.42 19.53
N LEU A 132 17.35 -9.11 18.27
CA LEU A 132 18.28 -8.76 17.20
C LEU A 132 18.66 -7.28 17.16
N GLY A 133 18.10 -6.44 18.06
CA GLY A 133 18.35 -4.99 18.08
C GLY A 133 17.78 -4.26 16.85
N LEU A 134 16.75 -4.82 16.19
CA LEU A 134 16.14 -4.26 14.99
C LEU A 134 14.98 -3.28 15.28
N ASN A 135 14.53 -3.16 16.54
CA ASN A 135 13.55 -2.16 16.91
C ASN A 135 14.12 -0.75 16.70
N ASN A 136 13.26 0.19 16.38
CA ASN A 136 13.64 1.56 16.04
C ASN A 136 14.65 1.66 14.86
N THR A 137 14.53 0.77 13.88
CA THR A 137 15.32 0.82 12.64
C THR A 137 14.42 0.69 11.41
N HIS A 138 14.81 1.30 10.28
CA HIS A 138 14.09 1.12 9.03
C HIS A 138 14.07 -0.35 8.59
N THR A 139 15.18 -1.07 8.79
CA THR A 139 15.27 -2.50 8.50
C THR A 139 14.23 -3.30 9.29
N GLY A 140 14.11 -3.04 10.58
CA GLY A 140 13.09 -3.67 11.42
C GLY A 140 11.66 -3.38 10.98
N LEU A 141 11.43 -2.20 10.40
CA LEU A 141 10.11 -1.80 9.90
C LEU A 141 9.72 -2.49 8.59
N PHE A 142 10.65 -2.66 7.63
CA PHE A 142 10.29 -3.24 6.33
C PHE A 142 10.55 -4.74 6.21
N LEU A 143 11.48 -5.31 6.95
CA LEU A 143 11.89 -6.71 6.81
C LEU A 143 10.73 -7.73 6.96
N PRO A 144 9.79 -7.60 7.93
CA PRO A 144 8.65 -8.51 8.01
C PRO A 144 7.72 -8.50 6.80
N LYS A 145 7.77 -7.41 6.02
CA LYS A 145 6.93 -7.21 4.83
C LYS A 145 7.47 -7.84 3.55
N LEU A 146 8.65 -8.47 3.61
CA LEU A 146 9.27 -9.08 2.44
C LEU A 146 8.67 -10.45 2.08
N ALA A 147 8.16 -11.18 3.06
CA ALA A 147 7.58 -12.50 2.87
C ALA A 147 6.07 -12.41 2.64
N ILE A 148 5.66 -12.19 1.38
CA ILE A 148 4.25 -12.09 1.00
C ILE A 148 3.85 -13.27 0.11
N PRO A 149 3.20 -14.31 0.66
CA PRO A 149 2.72 -15.46 -0.11
C PRO A 149 1.81 -15.06 -1.29
N PHE A 150 1.00 -14.02 -1.11
CA PHE A 150 0.14 -13.48 -2.18
C PHE A 150 0.94 -13.02 -3.40
N GLY A 151 2.06 -12.31 -3.19
CA GLY A 151 2.93 -11.87 -4.28
C GLY A 151 3.56 -13.04 -5.04
N VAL A 152 4.01 -14.08 -4.31
CA VAL A 152 4.54 -15.32 -4.92
C VAL A 152 3.46 -16.02 -5.73
N PHE A 153 2.21 -16.08 -5.21
CA PHE A 153 1.08 -16.65 -5.94
C PHE A 153 0.83 -15.92 -7.26
N ILE A 154 0.67 -14.60 -7.22
CA ILE A 154 0.40 -13.79 -8.42
C ILE A 154 1.49 -13.99 -9.47
N MET A 155 2.76 -13.88 -9.09
CA MET A 155 3.88 -14.06 -10.00
C MET A 155 3.94 -15.49 -10.58
N THR A 156 3.69 -16.52 -9.75
CA THR A 156 3.64 -17.91 -10.21
C THR A 156 2.54 -18.14 -11.25
N GLN A 157 1.33 -17.63 -10.98
CA GLN A 157 0.20 -17.77 -11.93
C GLN A 157 0.47 -17.03 -13.23
N TYR A 158 1.05 -15.84 -13.14
CA TYR A 158 1.41 -15.08 -14.33
C TYR A 158 2.42 -15.84 -15.20
N PHE A 159 3.53 -16.26 -14.61
CA PHE A 159 4.55 -17.01 -15.35
C PHE A 159 4.04 -18.34 -15.91
N LYS A 160 3.13 -19.04 -15.21
CA LYS A 160 2.48 -20.24 -15.76
C LYS A 160 1.63 -19.94 -17.01
N GLY A 161 1.06 -18.76 -17.10
CA GLY A 161 0.25 -18.33 -18.25
C GLY A 161 1.07 -17.94 -19.49
N VAL A 162 2.38 -17.71 -19.37
CA VAL A 162 3.25 -17.44 -20.53
C VAL A 162 3.45 -18.73 -21.32
N PRO A 163 3.31 -18.76 -22.67
CA PRO A 163 3.58 -19.94 -23.49
C PRO A 163 5.02 -20.46 -23.29
N LYS A 164 5.19 -21.81 -23.26
CA LYS A 164 6.51 -22.42 -23.07
C LYS A 164 7.43 -22.18 -24.26
N GLU A 165 6.86 -22.05 -25.43
CA GLU A 165 7.54 -21.81 -26.68
C GLU A 165 8.44 -20.57 -26.65
N VAL A 166 8.08 -19.58 -25.82
CA VAL A 166 8.89 -18.37 -25.61
C VAL A 166 10.23 -18.70 -24.94
N GLU A 167 10.22 -19.59 -23.95
CA GLU A 167 11.46 -20.03 -23.29
C GLU A 167 12.25 -20.99 -24.18
N GLU A 168 11.58 -21.91 -24.87
CA GLU A 168 12.21 -22.89 -25.76
C GLU A 168 12.93 -22.20 -26.93
N ALA A 169 12.30 -21.21 -27.56
CA ALA A 169 12.94 -20.38 -28.57
C ALA A 169 14.19 -19.66 -28.03
N SER A 170 14.10 -19.12 -26.83
CA SER A 170 15.22 -18.42 -26.20
C SER A 170 16.40 -19.36 -25.85
N ILE A 171 16.11 -20.60 -25.52
CA ILE A 171 17.15 -21.62 -25.28
C ILE A 171 17.85 -21.98 -26.61
N ILE A 172 17.12 -22.09 -27.70
CA ILE A 172 17.67 -22.33 -29.05
C ILE A 172 18.60 -21.18 -29.46
N ASP A 173 18.24 -19.92 -29.09
CA ASP A 173 19.07 -18.73 -29.29
C ASP A 173 20.27 -18.64 -28.34
N GLY A 174 20.49 -19.66 -27.50
CA GLY A 174 21.65 -19.76 -26.61
C GLY A 174 21.54 -18.97 -25.29
N ALA A 175 20.34 -18.48 -24.94
CA ALA A 175 20.16 -17.78 -23.69
C ALA A 175 20.20 -18.72 -22.47
N ASN A 176 20.96 -18.36 -21.45
CA ASN A 176 20.94 -19.05 -20.17
C ASN A 176 19.69 -18.68 -19.33
N ARG A 177 19.40 -19.46 -18.28
CA ARG A 177 18.19 -19.28 -17.44
C ARG A 177 18.09 -17.88 -16.82
N LEU A 178 19.19 -17.28 -16.42
CA LEU A 178 19.19 -15.93 -15.85
C LEU A 178 18.86 -14.88 -16.92
N GLN A 179 19.38 -15.06 -18.13
CA GLN A 179 19.06 -14.19 -19.27
C GLN A 179 17.59 -14.31 -19.67
N ILE A 180 17.05 -15.53 -19.72
CA ILE A 180 15.63 -15.77 -19.97
C ILE A 180 14.78 -15.06 -18.90
N PHE A 181 15.10 -15.25 -17.62
CA PHE A 181 14.39 -14.60 -16.53
C PHE A 181 14.42 -13.08 -16.64
N THR A 182 15.63 -12.48 -16.75
CA THR A 182 15.80 -11.03 -16.67
C THR A 182 15.43 -10.29 -17.93
N ARG A 183 15.71 -10.85 -19.12
CA ARG A 183 15.53 -10.15 -20.40
C ARG A 183 14.20 -10.46 -21.09
N ILE A 184 13.56 -11.57 -20.74
CA ILE A 184 12.35 -12.04 -21.42
C ILE A 184 11.18 -12.11 -20.45
N MET A 185 11.30 -12.93 -19.39
CA MET A 185 10.19 -13.21 -18.50
C MET A 185 9.80 -12.02 -17.61
N LEU A 186 10.78 -11.30 -17.05
CA LEU A 186 10.49 -10.09 -16.25
C LEU A 186 9.81 -8.97 -17.05
N PRO A 187 10.29 -8.59 -18.25
CA PRO A 187 9.60 -7.61 -19.07
C PRO A 187 8.18 -8.03 -19.45
N LEU A 188 7.95 -9.29 -19.78
CA LEU A 188 6.61 -9.80 -20.05
C LEU A 188 5.72 -9.73 -18.80
N ALA A 189 6.29 -9.95 -17.62
CA ALA A 189 5.56 -9.95 -16.35
C ALA A 189 5.34 -8.56 -15.73
N LEU A 190 5.69 -7.47 -16.40
CA LEU A 190 5.48 -6.11 -15.88
C LEU A 190 4.08 -5.84 -15.32
N PRO A 191 2.98 -6.31 -15.93
CA PRO A 191 1.64 -6.10 -15.36
C PRO A 191 1.47 -6.76 -13.98
N ALA A 192 1.97 -7.99 -13.81
CA ALA A 192 1.92 -8.69 -12.52
C ALA A 192 2.89 -8.07 -11.49
N ILE A 193 4.09 -7.68 -11.93
CA ILE A 193 5.08 -6.96 -11.12
C ILE A 193 4.48 -5.68 -10.54
N PHE A 194 3.84 -4.86 -11.37
CA PHE A 194 3.16 -3.64 -10.91
C PHE A 194 2.01 -3.95 -9.95
N THR A 195 1.25 -5.03 -10.18
CA THR A 195 0.18 -5.45 -9.26
C THR A 195 0.74 -5.78 -7.87
N VAL A 196 1.80 -6.59 -7.79
CA VAL A 196 2.47 -6.91 -6.53
C VAL A 196 3.06 -5.67 -5.88
N ALA A 197 3.71 -4.81 -6.66
CA ALA A 197 4.33 -3.59 -6.16
C ALA A 197 3.30 -2.62 -5.54
N ILE A 198 2.15 -2.40 -6.21
CA ILE A 198 1.10 -1.48 -5.73
C ILE A 198 0.47 -2.02 -4.44
N VAL A 199 0.13 -3.30 -4.42
CA VAL A 199 -0.48 -3.93 -3.24
C VAL A 199 0.48 -3.85 -2.04
N ASN A 200 1.76 -4.15 -2.25
CA ASN A 200 2.74 -4.11 -1.17
C ASN A 200 3.05 -2.68 -0.71
N PHE A 201 3.20 -1.73 -1.64
CA PHE A 201 3.38 -0.33 -1.27
C PHE A 201 2.21 0.20 -0.45
N GLY A 202 0.98 -0.03 -0.92
CA GLY A 202 -0.22 0.38 -0.21
C GLY A 202 -0.32 -0.24 1.19
N GLY A 203 0.00 -1.53 1.32
CA GLY A 203 0.06 -2.21 2.61
C GLY A 203 1.14 -1.65 3.54
N ALA A 204 2.35 -1.39 3.02
CA ALA A 204 3.45 -0.85 3.81
C ALA A 204 3.25 0.63 4.17
N TRP A 205 2.71 1.44 3.24
CA TRP A 205 2.42 2.86 3.47
C TRP A 205 1.35 3.09 4.52
N ASN A 206 0.29 2.26 4.52
CA ASN A 206 -0.84 2.38 5.43
C ASN A 206 -0.68 1.54 6.71
N ASP A 207 0.46 0.85 6.88
CA ASP A 207 0.68 0.03 8.06
C ASP A 207 0.78 0.89 9.33
N TYR A 208 0.01 0.50 10.32
CA TYR A 208 -0.06 1.15 11.61
C TYR A 208 0.46 0.26 12.74
N VAL A 209 0.04 -1.01 12.75
CA VAL A 209 0.19 -1.87 13.93
C VAL A 209 1.64 -2.28 14.16
N TRP A 210 2.33 -2.74 13.11
CA TRP A 210 3.73 -3.13 13.25
C TRP A 210 4.63 -1.95 13.61
N PRO A 211 4.57 -0.79 12.93
CA PRO A 211 5.36 0.38 13.33
C PRO A 211 5.00 0.91 14.73
N LEU A 212 3.76 0.78 15.20
CA LEU A 212 3.36 1.23 16.53
C LEU A 212 4.14 0.50 17.62
N VAL A 213 4.38 -0.80 17.46
CA VAL A 213 5.09 -1.62 18.45
C VAL A 213 6.61 -1.61 18.24
N SER A 214 7.09 -1.53 16.99
CA SER A 214 8.51 -1.65 16.64
C SER A 214 9.26 -0.32 16.54
N ALA A 215 8.55 0.83 16.38
CA ALA A 215 9.12 2.18 16.29
C ALA A 215 8.61 3.07 17.44
N SER A 216 9.05 2.80 18.66
CA SER A 216 8.66 3.56 19.84
C SER A 216 9.27 4.97 19.88
N GLU A 217 10.47 5.16 19.30
CA GLU A 217 11.16 6.43 19.27
C GLU A 217 10.56 7.42 18.28
N GLN A 218 10.45 8.69 18.67
CA GLN A 218 9.77 9.72 17.88
C GLN A 218 10.38 9.92 16.49
N HIS A 219 11.69 9.78 16.37
CA HIS A 219 12.39 9.97 15.10
C HIS A 219 12.22 8.80 14.13
N MET A 220 11.78 7.62 14.61
CA MET A 220 11.55 6.44 13.77
C MET A 220 10.07 6.20 13.45
N ARG A 221 9.17 6.98 14.01
CA ARG A 221 7.73 6.83 13.74
C ARG A 221 7.43 6.96 12.26
N THR A 222 6.56 6.07 11.78
CA THR A 222 5.95 6.19 10.45
C THR A 222 4.81 7.20 10.48
N LEU A 223 4.35 7.61 9.30
CA LEU A 223 3.31 8.60 9.14
C LEU A 223 2.01 8.22 9.86
N GLN A 224 1.56 6.96 9.73
CA GLN A 224 0.32 6.50 10.35
C GLN A 224 0.41 6.53 11.89
N VAL A 225 1.54 6.10 12.46
CA VAL A 225 1.78 6.14 13.90
C VAL A 225 1.89 7.57 14.40
N GLY A 226 2.69 8.40 13.72
CA GLY A 226 2.87 9.81 14.09
C GLY A 226 1.54 10.57 14.09
N MET A 227 0.73 10.38 13.05
CA MET A 227 -0.59 11.00 12.93
C MET A 227 -1.56 10.52 14.02
N SER A 228 -1.63 9.21 14.27
CA SER A 228 -2.51 8.64 15.30
C SER A 228 -2.19 9.17 16.70
N LEU A 229 -0.91 9.22 17.06
CA LEU A 229 -0.50 9.73 18.38
C LEU A 229 -0.70 11.25 18.49
N GLN A 230 -0.53 12.01 17.41
CA GLN A 230 -0.82 13.44 17.40
C GLN A 230 -2.31 13.73 17.55
N LEU A 231 -3.17 12.95 16.88
CA LEU A 231 -4.62 13.03 17.00
C LEU A 231 -5.09 12.68 18.42
N GLY A 232 -4.60 11.56 18.97
CA GLY A 232 -5.03 11.06 20.29
C GLY A 232 -4.78 12.05 21.43
N ASN A 233 -3.67 12.79 21.36
CA ASN A 233 -3.29 13.71 22.44
C ASN A 233 -3.90 15.12 22.36
N ARG A 234 -4.43 15.57 21.21
CA ARG A 234 -4.76 16.97 20.98
C ARG A 234 -5.97 17.21 20.05
N LEU A 235 -6.92 16.29 19.99
CA LEU A 235 -8.06 16.33 19.04
C LEU A 235 -8.84 17.66 19.07
N SER A 236 -8.97 18.28 20.24
CA SER A 236 -9.73 19.52 20.39
C SER A 236 -8.95 20.78 19.97
N MET A 237 -7.61 20.76 20.08
CA MET A 237 -6.79 21.98 19.90
C MET A 237 -6.22 22.13 18.48
N TYR A 238 -6.03 21.01 17.75
CA TYR A 238 -5.32 20.99 16.46
C TYR A 238 -6.05 20.16 15.40
N MET A 239 -7.36 20.11 15.44
CA MET A 239 -8.17 19.27 14.53
C MET A 239 -7.90 19.58 13.06
N GLY A 240 -7.90 20.85 12.65
CA GLY A 240 -7.63 21.25 11.27
C GLY A 240 -6.22 20.86 10.80
N THR A 241 -5.21 21.02 11.68
CA THR A 241 -3.83 20.59 11.38
C THR A 241 -3.74 19.08 11.18
N SER A 242 -4.46 18.32 12.00
CA SER A 242 -4.52 16.85 11.88
C SER A 242 -5.24 16.41 10.61
N LEU A 243 -6.34 17.07 10.25
CA LEU A 243 -7.06 16.82 9.00
C LEU A 243 -6.18 17.13 7.78
N ALA A 244 -5.40 18.23 7.82
CA ALA A 244 -4.43 18.53 6.77
C ALA A 244 -3.41 17.41 6.59
N GLY A 245 -2.89 16.85 7.69
CA GLY A 245 -1.97 15.70 7.65
C GLY A 245 -2.62 14.44 7.07
N ILE A 246 -3.87 14.12 7.43
CA ILE A 246 -4.62 13.00 6.86
C ILE A 246 -4.75 13.17 5.34
N ILE A 247 -5.09 14.35 4.86
CA ILE A 247 -5.23 14.62 3.41
C ILE A 247 -3.90 14.40 2.70
N ILE A 248 -2.80 14.97 3.22
CA ILE A 248 -1.47 14.77 2.63
C ILE A 248 -1.12 13.27 2.64
N SER A 249 -1.43 12.54 3.71
CA SER A 249 -1.13 11.12 3.83
C SER A 249 -1.88 10.23 2.83
N THR A 250 -3.04 10.68 2.33
CA THR A 250 -3.80 9.92 1.33
C THR A 250 -3.31 10.13 -0.10
N ILE A 251 -2.58 11.22 -0.39
CA ILE A 251 -2.13 11.57 -1.74
C ILE A 251 -1.33 10.44 -2.41
N PRO A 252 -0.29 9.83 -1.78
CA PRO A 252 0.47 8.76 -2.42
C PRO A 252 -0.39 7.54 -2.77
N THR A 253 -1.33 7.17 -1.90
CA THR A 253 -2.24 6.04 -2.14
C THR A 253 -3.18 6.33 -3.31
N ILE A 254 -3.78 7.53 -3.37
CA ILE A 254 -4.66 7.95 -4.46
C ILE A 254 -3.87 8.01 -5.77
N PHE A 255 -2.68 8.60 -5.76
CA PHE A 255 -1.81 8.68 -6.93
C PHE A 255 -1.53 7.29 -7.50
N LEU A 256 -1.13 6.33 -6.66
CA LEU A 256 -0.88 4.96 -7.09
C LEU A 256 -2.14 4.30 -7.67
N LEU A 257 -3.27 4.42 -7.00
CA LEU A 257 -4.52 3.83 -7.48
C LEU A 257 -4.94 4.40 -8.85
N VAL A 258 -4.93 5.72 -8.99
CA VAL A 258 -5.36 6.38 -10.23
C VAL A 258 -4.40 6.10 -11.39
N TYR A 259 -3.09 6.16 -11.14
CA TYR A 259 -2.09 5.98 -12.20
C TYR A 259 -1.97 4.51 -12.64
N PHE A 260 -2.04 3.59 -11.70
CA PHE A 260 -1.79 2.16 -11.94
C PHE A 260 -3.05 1.29 -11.99
N GLN A 261 -4.27 1.84 -11.86
CA GLN A 261 -5.54 1.09 -11.90
C GLN A 261 -5.66 0.11 -13.08
N LYS A 262 -5.14 0.49 -14.25
CA LYS A 262 -5.14 -0.37 -15.44
C LYS A 262 -4.36 -1.67 -15.26
N TYR A 263 -3.30 -1.66 -14.47
CA TYR A 263 -2.48 -2.85 -14.19
C TYR A 263 -3.16 -3.75 -13.17
N LEU A 264 -3.80 -3.17 -12.14
CA LEU A 264 -4.60 -3.91 -11.17
C LEU A 264 -5.71 -4.70 -11.86
N LEU A 265 -6.48 -4.05 -12.73
CA LEU A 265 -7.58 -4.71 -13.45
C LEU A 265 -7.07 -5.83 -14.36
N ARG A 266 -5.94 -5.68 -15.02
CA ARG A 266 -5.32 -6.71 -15.88
C ARG A 266 -4.71 -7.86 -15.07
N GLY A 267 -4.09 -7.58 -13.94
CA GLY A 267 -3.49 -8.60 -13.06
C GLY A 267 -4.53 -9.57 -12.50
N PHE A 268 -5.70 -9.07 -12.12
CA PHE A 268 -6.81 -9.92 -11.65
C PHE A 268 -7.53 -10.69 -12.77
N ALA A 269 -7.58 -10.15 -14.00
CA ALA A 269 -8.27 -10.79 -15.12
C ALA A 269 -7.57 -12.08 -15.63
N ILE A 270 -6.29 -12.28 -15.34
CA ILE A 270 -5.53 -13.47 -15.75
C ILE A 270 -5.90 -14.70 -14.91
N GLY A 271 -6.43 -14.51 -13.70
CA GLY A 271 -6.88 -15.61 -12.83
C GLY A 271 -8.26 -16.21 -13.16
N THR A 272 -8.97 -15.67 -14.16
CA THR A 272 -10.36 -16.04 -14.49
C THR A 272 -10.51 -16.77 -15.84
N LYS A 273 -9.40 -17.26 -16.44
CA LYS A 273 -9.45 -18.11 -17.63
C LYS A 273 -9.04 -19.52 -17.31
#